data_7a070dee605c1d9cc1e8daf568e17631
#
_entry.id   7a070dee605c1d9cc1e8daf568e17631
#
_cell.length_a   1.000
_cell.length_b   1.000
_cell.length_c   1.000
_cell.angle_alpha   90.00
_cell.angle_beta   90.00
_cell.angle_gamma   90.00
#
_symmetry.space_group_name_H-M   'P 1'
#
loop_
_entity.id
_entity.type
_entity.pdbx_description
1 polymer ?
#
loop_
_entity_poly.entity_id
_entity_poly.type
_entity_poly.pdbx_seq_one_letter_code
_entity_poly.pdbx_strand_id
1 'polypeptide(L)'
;MKKSIKKISNIVTQITVGEPDFPGVSPPNMWLVAGFDRCALIDTAYGNVDEIDAFVEAWNSVGSLPLSDVILTHRHRDHIGGIRSIRDISGAKILCAPEEHASIVEEIGDVFINQVTDGTKLHLGGVTLEILLTPGHTFGSLCVLLDQESLIFTGDTILGGSTTVISPYHGDMSDYIDSLRKIKSKNPKNLAPGHGELITDASKRIDAYIKHRIYRESTIVKALDEGIIDIDGLFIKLYPKLDSRLHQTARDQILSHLNKLVSEGRVQVKNDGTYGLIA
;
A
#
# COMPACT_ATOMS: atom_id res chain seq x y z
N MET A 1 14.07 12.87 15.43
CA MET A 1 12.92 12.96 14.52
C MET A 1 11.61 13.03 15.30
N LYS A 2 10.51 13.52 14.69
CA LYS A 2 9.18 13.54 15.35
C LYS A 2 8.70 12.10 15.47
N LYS A 3 8.35 11.70 16.68
CA LYS A 3 7.82 10.37 17.00
C LYS A 3 6.37 10.50 17.45
N SER A 4 5.49 9.64 16.93
CA SER A 4 4.10 9.53 17.32
C SER A 4 3.74 8.07 17.58
N ILE A 5 3.35 7.75 18.81
CA ILE A 5 2.77 6.47 19.18
C ILE A 5 1.35 6.76 19.64
N LYS A 6 0.38 6.35 18.82
CA LYS A 6 -1.03 6.70 19.01
C LYS A 6 -1.89 5.45 19.21
N LYS A 7 -2.48 5.33 20.38
CA LYS A 7 -3.45 4.25 20.64
C LYS A 7 -4.75 4.57 19.90
N ILE A 8 -5.09 3.74 18.91
CA ILE A 8 -6.31 3.88 18.08
C ILE A 8 -7.49 3.20 18.78
N SER A 9 -7.24 2.02 19.35
CA SER A 9 -8.20 1.27 20.15
C SER A 9 -7.48 0.54 21.29
N ASN A 10 -8.19 -0.32 22.00
CA ASN A 10 -7.56 -1.15 23.05
C ASN A 10 -6.55 -2.15 22.51
N ILE A 11 -6.67 -2.52 21.23
CA ILE A 11 -5.85 -3.57 20.59
C ILE A 11 -5.02 -3.05 19.42
N VAL A 12 -5.20 -1.80 18.97
CA VAL A 12 -4.49 -1.24 17.80
C VAL A 12 -3.70 0.00 18.21
N THR A 13 -2.42 0.00 17.89
CA THR A 13 -1.52 1.15 18.07
C THR A 13 -0.86 1.52 16.74
N GLN A 14 -0.95 2.79 16.37
CA GLN A 14 -0.22 3.39 15.25
C GLN A 14 1.13 3.90 15.74
N ILE A 15 2.19 3.61 15.00
CA ILE A 15 3.55 4.07 15.26
C ILE A 15 4.03 4.78 14.00
N THR A 16 4.41 6.03 14.12
CA THR A 16 4.91 6.86 13.01
C THR A 16 6.14 7.61 13.48
N VAL A 17 7.23 7.54 12.71
CA VAL A 17 8.48 8.26 13.01
C VAL A 17 8.99 8.96 11.77
N GLY A 18 9.41 10.21 11.91
CA GLY A 18 9.95 11.01 10.81
C GLY A 18 9.13 12.27 10.54
N GLU A 19 9.60 12.99 9.53
CA GLU A 19 8.90 14.13 8.93
C GLU A 19 8.64 13.77 7.45
N PRO A 20 7.67 14.40 6.80
CA PRO A 20 7.41 14.15 5.37
C PRO A 20 8.65 14.47 4.53
N ASP A 21 9.21 13.49 3.86
CA ASP A 21 10.36 13.64 2.96
C ASP A 21 9.97 14.36 1.66
N PHE A 22 8.68 14.32 1.34
CA PHE A 22 8.14 14.87 0.10
C PHE A 22 6.79 15.55 0.36
N PRO A 23 6.47 16.69 -0.30
CA PRO A 23 5.17 17.33 -0.15
C PRO A 23 4.02 16.37 -0.46
N GLY A 24 3.17 16.11 0.54
CA GLY A 24 2.00 15.25 0.43
C GLY A 24 2.24 13.76 0.75
N VAL A 25 3.48 13.36 1.06
CA VAL A 25 3.80 12.01 1.52
C VAL A 25 4.16 12.05 2.99
N SER A 26 3.32 11.47 3.85
CA SER A 26 3.61 11.31 5.27
C SER A 26 4.67 10.22 5.49
N PRO A 27 5.40 10.21 6.63
CA PRO A 27 6.23 9.07 7.01
C PRO A 27 5.44 7.76 7.04
N PRO A 28 6.11 6.59 6.88
CA PRO A 28 5.44 5.31 6.96
C PRO A 28 4.90 5.02 8.36
N ASN A 29 3.83 4.27 8.39
CA ASN A 29 3.22 3.76 9.61
C ASN A 29 3.61 2.31 9.84
N MET A 30 3.92 1.96 11.08
CA MET A 30 3.86 0.60 11.59
C MET A 30 2.58 0.45 12.43
N TRP A 31 1.90 -0.68 12.33
CA TRP A 31 0.68 -0.94 13.08
C TRP A 31 0.85 -2.15 13.99
N LEU A 32 0.80 -1.95 15.30
CA LEU A 32 0.84 -3.02 16.29
C LEU A 32 -0.58 -3.42 16.66
N VAL A 33 -0.89 -4.71 16.53
CA VAL A 33 -2.18 -5.29 16.91
C VAL A 33 -1.96 -6.30 18.04
N ALA A 34 -2.56 -6.06 19.21
CA ALA A 34 -2.42 -6.89 20.40
C ALA A 34 -3.70 -7.73 20.62
N GLY A 35 -3.54 -9.05 20.66
CA GLY A 35 -4.57 -9.96 21.17
C GLY A 35 -4.40 -10.22 22.67
N PHE A 36 -4.98 -11.33 23.18
CA PHE A 36 -4.80 -11.72 24.59
C PHE A 36 -3.50 -12.48 24.85
N ASP A 37 -3.00 -13.25 23.86
CA ASP A 37 -1.86 -14.16 24.04
C ASP A 37 -0.60 -13.65 23.35
N ARG A 38 -0.75 -12.90 22.27
CA ARG A 38 0.34 -12.44 21.40
C ARG A 38 -0.06 -11.20 20.64
N CYS A 39 0.89 -10.61 19.95
CA CYS A 39 0.65 -9.49 19.05
C CYS A 39 1.22 -9.74 17.66
N ALA A 40 0.80 -8.95 16.69
CA ALA A 40 1.33 -8.89 15.34
C ALA A 40 1.70 -7.45 14.99
N LEU A 41 2.71 -7.29 14.14
CA LEU A 41 3.11 -6.02 13.56
C LEU A 41 2.80 -6.02 12.07
N ILE A 42 2.27 -4.92 11.55
CA ILE A 42 2.05 -4.70 10.11
C ILE A 42 3.01 -3.61 9.67
N ASP A 43 3.89 -3.96 8.74
CA ASP A 43 5.01 -3.19 8.22
C ASP A 43 6.07 -2.82 9.28
N THR A 44 7.26 -2.43 8.82
CA THR A 44 8.46 -2.26 9.68
C THR A 44 9.19 -0.93 9.46
N ALA A 45 8.61 -0.02 8.69
CA ALA A 45 9.22 1.24 8.27
C ALA A 45 10.61 1.03 7.60
N TYR A 46 11.47 2.05 7.58
CA TYR A 46 12.85 1.97 7.04
C TYR A 46 13.83 1.18 7.93
N GLY A 47 13.48 0.95 9.19
CA GLY A 47 14.34 0.27 10.16
C GLY A 47 15.43 1.15 10.77
N ASN A 48 15.25 2.47 10.76
CA ASN A 48 16.13 3.39 11.46
C ASN A 48 16.04 3.19 12.98
N VAL A 49 17.07 3.57 13.72
CA VAL A 49 17.13 3.40 15.19
C VAL A 49 15.90 3.99 15.87
N ASP A 50 15.52 5.22 15.52
CA ASP A 50 14.35 5.90 16.11
C ASP A 50 13.02 5.15 15.85
N GLU A 51 12.91 4.48 14.69
CA GLU A 51 11.72 3.67 14.33
C GLU A 51 11.66 2.37 15.13
N ILE A 52 12.81 1.70 15.28
CA ILE A 52 12.91 0.48 16.09
C ILE A 52 12.66 0.80 17.57
N ASP A 53 13.21 1.89 18.09
CA ASP A 53 12.96 2.34 19.47
C ASP A 53 11.48 2.68 19.70
N ALA A 54 10.82 3.33 18.72
CA ALA A 54 9.40 3.63 18.79
C ALA A 54 8.55 2.35 18.78
N PHE A 55 8.92 1.36 17.95
CA PHE A 55 8.28 0.06 17.95
C PHE A 55 8.43 -0.65 19.32
N VAL A 56 9.65 -0.70 19.86
CA VAL A 56 9.92 -1.34 21.16
C VAL A 56 9.12 -0.66 22.30
N GLU A 57 9.02 0.69 22.29
CA GLU A 57 8.21 1.42 23.26
C GLU A 57 6.71 1.04 23.14
N ALA A 58 6.18 1.01 21.91
CA ALA A 58 4.80 0.59 21.67
C ALA A 58 4.56 -0.86 22.08
N TRP A 59 5.49 -1.76 21.77
CA TRP A 59 5.42 -3.18 22.13
C TRP A 59 5.45 -3.38 23.63
N ASN A 60 6.29 -2.67 24.36
CA ASN A 60 6.31 -2.69 25.83
C ASN A 60 5.00 -2.18 26.44
N SER A 61 4.34 -1.21 25.80
CA SER A 61 3.08 -0.64 26.28
C SER A 61 1.90 -1.62 26.25
N VAL A 62 1.99 -2.69 25.46
CA VAL A 62 0.97 -3.76 25.42
C VAL A 62 1.37 -4.97 26.29
N GLY A 63 2.28 -4.77 27.28
CA GLY A 63 2.71 -5.79 28.24
C GLY A 63 3.75 -6.76 27.68
N SER A 64 4.49 -6.38 26.66
CA SER A 64 5.51 -7.21 25.99
C SER A 64 4.98 -8.60 25.62
N LEU A 65 3.74 -8.66 25.13
CA LEU A 65 3.17 -9.89 24.58
C LEU A 65 4.11 -10.45 23.50
N PRO A 66 4.25 -11.77 23.36
CA PRO A 66 5.05 -12.34 22.27
C PRO A 66 4.62 -11.77 20.92
N LEU A 67 5.56 -11.15 20.17
CA LEU A 67 5.34 -10.78 18.78
C LEU A 67 5.43 -12.05 17.95
N SER A 68 4.30 -12.57 17.49
CA SER A 68 4.26 -13.83 16.76
C SER A 68 4.53 -13.66 15.27
N ASP A 69 4.03 -12.56 14.69
CA ASP A 69 4.02 -12.37 13.27
C ASP A 69 4.31 -10.90 12.90
N VAL A 70 5.12 -10.70 11.85
CA VAL A 70 5.30 -9.43 11.15
C VAL A 70 4.73 -9.61 9.76
N ILE A 71 3.72 -8.85 9.41
CA ILE A 71 3.01 -8.92 8.13
C ILE A 71 3.50 -7.77 7.26
N LEU A 72 4.08 -8.07 6.12
CA LEU A 72 4.55 -7.08 5.17
C LEU A 72 3.48 -6.86 4.12
N THR A 73 3.00 -5.62 4.01
CA THR A 73 1.97 -5.28 3.04
C THR A 73 2.48 -5.33 1.61
N HIS A 74 3.72 -4.92 1.37
CA HIS A 74 4.39 -4.95 0.07
C HIS A 74 5.91 -4.72 0.24
N ARG A 75 6.67 -4.78 -0.87
CA ARG A 75 8.14 -4.80 -0.91
C ARG A 75 8.86 -3.46 -0.78
N HIS A 76 8.20 -2.31 -0.74
CA HIS A 76 8.89 -1.02 -0.68
C HIS A 76 9.68 -0.87 0.61
N ARG A 77 10.85 -0.26 0.49
CA ARG A 77 11.85 -0.19 1.56
C ARG A 77 11.34 0.44 2.86
N ASP A 78 10.45 1.39 2.75
CA ASP A 78 9.79 2.05 3.89
C ASP A 78 8.70 1.20 4.57
N HIS A 79 8.50 -0.03 4.12
CA HIS A 79 7.64 -1.03 4.76
C HIS A 79 8.40 -2.27 5.25
N ILE A 80 9.59 -2.53 4.66
CA ILE A 80 10.35 -3.76 4.91
C ILE A 80 11.69 -3.52 5.59
N GLY A 81 12.17 -2.28 5.69
CA GLY A 81 13.55 -1.98 6.11
C GLY A 81 13.90 -2.42 7.53
N GLY A 82 12.91 -2.45 8.45
CA GLY A 82 13.10 -2.86 9.84
C GLY A 82 13.06 -4.37 10.10
N ILE A 83 12.81 -5.21 9.09
CA ILE A 83 12.58 -6.66 9.24
C ILE A 83 13.67 -7.35 10.07
N ARG A 84 14.96 -7.13 9.75
CA ARG A 84 16.08 -7.78 10.43
C ARG A 84 16.10 -7.43 11.91
N SER A 85 16.08 -6.14 12.23
CA SER A 85 16.12 -5.65 13.61
C SER A 85 14.94 -6.15 14.42
N ILE A 86 13.72 -6.11 13.88
CA ILE A 86 12.51 -6.55 14.58
C ILE A 86 12.53 -8.06 14.78
N ARG A 87 12.92 -8.82 13.77
CA ARG A 87 13.07 -10.28 13.90
C ARG A 87 14.11 -10.68 14.94
N ASP A 88 15.27 -10.02 14.94
CA ASP A 88 16.37 -10.35 15.86
C ASP A 88 15.97 -10.14 17.33
N ILE A 89 15.17 -9.11 17.62
CA ILE A 89 14.71 -8.81 19.00
C ILE A 89 13.46 -9.58 19.41
N SER A 90 12.66 -10.08 18.47
CA SER A 90 11.35 -10.70 18.77
C SER A 90 11.27 -12.20 18.45
N GLY A 91 12.06 -12.67 17.49
CA GLY A 91 11.93 -14.02 16.94
C GLY A 91 10.67 -14.23 16.08
N ALA A 92 9.95 -13.17 15.72
CA ALA A 92 8.68 -13.22 14.99
C ALA A 92 8.83 -13.88 13.61
N LYS A 93 7.76 -14.51 13.13
CA LYS A 93 7.65 -14.96 11.75
C LYS A 93 7.42 -13.75 10.84
N ILE A 94 8.13 -13.70 9.73
CA ILE A 94 7.93 -12.69 8.70
C ILE A 94 7.00 -13.26 7.62
N LEU A 95 5.96 -12.52 7.27
CA LEU A 95 4.91 -12.95 6.35
C LEU A 95 4.79 -11.96 5.19
N CYS A 96 4.74 -12.46 3.94
CA CYS A 96 4.44 -11.65 2.75
C CYS A 96 3.64 -12.44 1.72
N ALA A 97 3.09 -11.76 0.71
CA ALA A 97 2.52 -12.43 -0.46
C ALA A 97 3.63 -13.09 -1.30
N PRO A 98 3.35 -14.20 -2.02
CA PRO A 98 4.34 -14.91 -2.84
C PRO A 98 5.03 -14.01 -3.87
N GLU A 99 4.29 -13.09 -4.49
CA GLU A 99 4.78 -12.19 -5.54
C GLU A 99 5.80 -11.14 -5.02
N GLU A 100 5.83 -10.90 -3.71
CA GLU A 100 6.77 -9.97 -3.07
C GLU A 100 8.06 -10.66 -2.61
N HIS A 101 8.02 -11.97 -2.38
CA HIS A 101 9.08 -12.73 -1.70
C HIS A 101 10.47 -12.51 -2.33
N ALA A 102 10.59 -12.70 -3.65
CA ALA A 102 11.88 -12.58 -4.33
C ALA A 102 12.49 -11.18 -4.21
N SER A 103 11.67 -10.14 -4.41
CA SER A 103 12.12 -8.74 -4.32
C SER A 103 12.48 -8.35 -2.89
N ILE A 104 11.76 -8.85 -1.89
CA ILE A 104 12.11 -8.60 -0.48
C ILE A 104 13.44 -9.27 -0.14
N VAL A 105 13.67 -10.51 -0.54
CA VAL A 105 14.95 -11.22 -0.32
C VAL A 105 16.10 -10.51 -1.04
N GLU A 106 15.88 -10.00 -2.25
CA GLU A 106 16.89 -9.22 -2.98
C GLU A 106 17.27 -7.94 -2.22
N GLU A 107 16.30 -7.20 -1.67
CA GLU A 107 16.53 -5.92 -0.97
C GLU A 107 17.18 -6.12 0.41
N ILE A 108 16.67 -7.04 1.21
CA ILE A 108 17.11 -7.21 2.61
C ILE A 108 18.07 -8.38 2.83
N GLY A 109 18.30 -9.21 1.79
CA GLY A 109 19.11 -10.43 1.87
C GLY A 109 18.38 -11.61 2.53
N ASP A 110 19.11 -12.70 2.79
CA ASP A 110 18.54 -13.98 3.26
C ASP A 110 17.92 -13.85 4.66
N VAL A 111 16.61 -13.74 4.69
CA VAL A 111 15.75 -13.78 5.88
C VAL A 111 14.65 -14.79 5.60
N PHE A 112 14.43 -15.72 6.53
CA PHE A 112 13.35 -16.70 6.36
C PHE A 112 11.99 -15.99 6.39
N ILE A 113 11.31 -15.99 5.25
CA ILE A 113 10.00 -15.35 5.05
C ILE A 113 8.98 -16.41 4.69
N ASN A 114 7.86 -16.42 5.39
CA ASN A 114 6.73 -17.29 5.10
C ASN A 114 5.79 -16.61 4.11
N GLN A 115 5.35 -17.33 3.09
CA GLN A 115 4.36 -16.84 2.15
C GLN A 115 2.94 -17.07 2.68
N VAL A 116 2.08 -16.07 2.50
CA VAL A 116 0.66 -16.14 2.87
C VAL A 116 -0.23 -16.00 1.64
N THR A 117 -1.43 -16.56 1.71
CA THR A 117 -2.42 -16.54 0.64
C THR A 117 -3.65 -15.74 1.06
N ASP A 118 -4.49 -15.42 0.09
CA ASP A 118 -5.78 -14.75 0.34
C ASP A 118 -6.64 -15.55 1.33
N GLY A 119 -7.23 -14.86 2.31
CA GLY A 119 -8.04 -15.48 3.35
C GLY A 119 -7.26 -16.18 4.46
N THR A 120 -5.92 -16.19 4.44
CA THR A 120 -5.10 -16.68 5.58
C THR A 120 -5.48 -15.94 6.86
N LYS A 121 -5.74 -16.70 7.94
CA LYS A 121 -6.12 -16.14 9.24
C LYS A 121 -5.01 -16.35 10.27
N LEU A 122 -4.71 -15.27 10.99
CA LEU A 122 -3.76 -15.24 12.10
C LEU A 122 -4.53 -14.99 13.40
N HIS A 123 -4.35 -15.87 14.37
CA HIS A 123 -5.05 -15.81 15.65
C HIS A 123 -4.12 -15.31 16.76
N LEU A 124 -4.51 -14.20 17.39
CA LEU A 124 -3.70 -13.53 18.43
C LEU A 124 -4.26 -13.73 19.86
N GLY A 125 -5.15 -14.70 20.04
CA GLY A 125 -5.92 -14.86 21.28
C GLY A 125 -7.09 -13.87 21.34
N GLY A 126 -8.29 -14.32 20.95
CA GLY A 126 -9.50 -13.50 20.90
C GLY A 126 -9.55 -12.46 19.78
N VAL A 127 -8.45 -12.21 19.08
CA VAL A 127 -8.33 -11.31 17.93
C VAL A 127 -7.90 -12.13 16.71
N THR A 128 -8.53 -11.88 15.57
CA THR A 128 -8.19 -12.55 14.30
C THR A 128 -7.91 -11.51 13.24
N LEU A 129 -6.77 -11.66 12.58
CA LEU A 129 -6.39 -10.93 11.37
C LEU A 129 -6.60 -11.83 10.15
N GLU A 130 -7.22 -11.30 9.09
CA GLU A 130 -7.40 -12.00 7.80
C GLU A 130 -6.59 -11.29 6.72
N ILE A 131 -5.76 -12.03 6.00
CA ILE A 131 -5.01 -11.52 4.86
C ILE A 131 -5.93 -11.37 3.66
N LEU A 132 -5.89 -10.22 3.03
CA LEU A 132 -6.58 -9.93 1.77
C LEU A 132 -5.52 -9.60 0.73
N LEU A 133 -5.28 -10.48 -0.25
CA LEU A 133 -4.43 -10.11 -1.38
C LEU A 133 -5.13 -9.01 -2.19
N THR A 134 -4.43 -7.89 -2.35
CA THR A 134 -4.90 -6.68 -3.01
C THR A 134 -3.85 -6.16 -3.98
N PRO A 135 -3.52 -6.94 -5.04
CA PRO A 135 -2.54 -6.55 -6.03
C PRO A 135 -2.90 -5.23 -6.70
N GLY A 136 -1.90 -4.56 -7.25
CA GLY A 136 -2.09 -3.35 -8.03
C GLY A 136 -1.10 -2.25 -7.75
N HIS A 137 -0.88 -1.83 -6.50
CA HIS A 137 0.24 -0.94 -6.15
C HIS A 137 1.58 -1.64 -6.40
N THR A 138 1.71 -2.86 -5.88
CA THR A 138 2.67 -3.87 -6.33
C THR A 138 1.91 -5.15 -6.67
N PHE A 139 2.54 -6.08 -7.39
CA PHE A 139 1.89 -7.34 -7.80
C PHE A 139 1.47 -8.22 -6.62
N GLY A 140 2.16 -8.12 -5.47
CA GLY A 140 1.87 -8.87 -4.27
C GLY A 140 1.38 -8.01 -3.10
N SER A 141 0.88 -6.81 -3.36
CA SER A 141 0.29 -5.99 -2.29
C SER A 141 -0.81 -6.74 -1.57
N LEU A 142 -0.85 -6.60 -0.25
CA LEU A 142 -1.90 -7.16 0.60
C LEU A 142 -2.43 -6.13 1.60
N CYS A 143 -3.66 -6.32 2.00
CA CYS A 143 -4.29 -5.65 3.14
C CYS A 143 -4.53 -6.66 4.26
N VAL A 144 -4.77 -6.17 5.47
CA VAL A 144 -5.08 -7.01 6.63
C VAL A 144 -6.41 -6.56 7.22
N LEU A 145 -7.40 -7.46 7.28
CA LEU A 145 -8.70 -7.18 7.88
C LEU A 145 -8.68 -7.56 9.38
N LEU A 146 -9.07 -6.64 10.20
CA LEU A 146 -9.42 -6.83 11.60
C LEU A 146 -10.94 -6.65 11.73
N ASP A 147 -11.68 -7.77 11.57
CA ASP A 147 -13.13 -7.75 11.46
C ASP A 147 -13.82 -7.24 12.75
N GLN A 148 -13.29 -7.60 13.92
CA GLN A 148 -13.81 -7.17 15.22
C GLN A 148 -13.91 -5.64 15.37
N GLU A 149 -13.06 -4.87 14.68
CA GLU A 149 -13.08 -3.42 14.67
C GLU A 149 -13.58 -2.81 13.36
N SER A 150 -14.00 -3.65 12.40
CA SER A 150 -14.34 -3.22 11.04
C SER A 150 -13.24 -2.32 10.44
N LEU A 151 -11.98 -2.70 10.66
CA LEU A 151 -10.77 -1.98 10.28
C LEU A 151 -9.97 -2.78 9.25
N ILE A 152 -9.49 -2.11 8.20
CA ILE A 152 -8.54 -2.70 7.25
C ILE A 152 -7.24 -1.90 7.27
N PHE A 153 -6.13 -2.57 7.49
CA PHE A 153 -4.78 -2.04 7.27
C PHE A 153 -4.49 -2.16 5.78
N THR A 154 -4.27 -1.04 5.13
CA THR A 154 -4.26 -0.98 3.66
C THR A 154 -2.88 -0.94 3.04
N GLY A 155 -1.82 -0.86 3.85
CA GLY A 155 -0.51 -0.52 3.31
C GLY A 155 -0.64 0.67 2.35
N ASP A 156 -0.04 0.56 1.19
CA ASP A 156 -0.10 1.62 0.18
C ASP A 156 -1.20 1.44 -0.88
N THR A 157 -2.09 0.48 -0.69
CA THR A 157 -3.29 0.37 -1.54
C THR A 157 -4.18 1.61 -1.38
N ILE A 158 -4.33 2.16 -0.16
CA ILE A 158 -5.05 3.42 0.09
C ILE A 158 -4.28 4.22 1.14
N LEU A 159 -3.93 5.47 0.82
CA LEU A 159 -3.16 6.38 1.67
C LEU A 159 -4.05 7.39 2.43
N GLY A 160 -3.56 7.87 3.57
CA GLY A 160 -4.27 8.84 4.40
C GLY A 160 -4.35 10.25 3.81
N GLY A 161 -3.34 10.71 3.10
CA GLY A 161 -3.22 12.11 2.65
C GLY A 161 -3.22 12.32 1.13
N SER A 162 -2.74 11.34 0.35
CA SER A 162 -2.56 11.45 -1.10
C SER A 162 -3.24 10.30 -1.84
N THR A 163 -3.00 10.17 -3.15
CA THR A 163 -3.40 9.02 -3.95
C THR A 163 -2.20 8.13 -4.22
N THR A 164 -2.41 6.83 -4.23
CA THR A 164 -1.38 5.82 -4.48
C THR A 164 -0.81 5.94 -5.89
N VAL A 165 0.49 5.72 -6.03
CA VAL A 165 1.16 5.55 -7.32
C VAL A 165 1.04 4.10 -7.77
N ILE A 166 0.68 3.87 -9.03
CA ILE A 166 0.66 2.55 -9.65
C ILE A 166 1.73 2.52 -10.73
N SER A 167 2.81 1.84 -10.46
CA SER A 167 3.90 1.69 -11.42
C SER A 167 3.55 0.65 -12.48
N PRO A 168 3.78 0.92 -13.78
CA PRO A 168 3.56 -0.07 -14.83
C PRO A 168 4.57 -1.23 -14.81
N TYR A 169 5.61 -1.14 -13.99
CA TYR A 169 6.72 -2.11 -13.92
C TYR A 169 6.56 -3.13 -12.78
N HIS A 170 5.82 -2.79 -11.75
CA HIS A 170 5.63 -3.66 -10.57
C HIS A 170 4.20 -3.70 -10.04
N GLY A 171 3.27 -3.05 -10.72
CA GLY A 171 1.86 -3.00 -10.39
C GLY A 171 0.98 -3.05 -11.62
N ASP A 172 -0.32 -3.10 -11.41
CA ASP A 172 -1.33 -3.14 -12.48
C ASP A 172 -2.55 -2.31 -12.09
N MET A 173 -3.05 -1.49 -13.04
CA MET A 173 -4.17 -0.58 -12.78
C MET A 173 -5.51 -1.32 -12.72
N SER A 174 -5.68 -2.42 -13.46
CA SER A 174 -6.91 -3.23 -13.45
C SER A 174 -7.04 -3.94 -12.11
N ASP A 175 -5.98 -4.65 -11.71
CA ASP A 175 -5.88 -5.34 -10.43
C ASP A 175 -6.09 -4.35 -9.27
N TYR A 176 -5.51 -3.15 -9.36
CA TYR A 176 -5.68 -2.12 -8.35
C TYR A 176 -7.14 -1.70 -8.16
N ILE A 177 -7.88 -1.47 -9.26
CA ILE A 177 -9.30 -1.10 -9.20
C ILE A 177 -10.12 -2.26 -8.61
N ASP A 178 -9.81 -3.50 -8.98
CA ASP A 178 -10.50 -4.68 -8.44
C ASP A 178 -10.18 -4.89 -6.95
N SER A 179 -8.94 -4.61 -6.53
CA SER A 179 -8.54 -4.59 -5.11
C SER A 179 -9.31 -3.54 -4.30
N LEU A 180 -9.52 -2.34 -4.84
CA LEU A 180 -10.37 -1.33 -4.19
C LEU A 180 -11.82 -1.81 -4.04
N ARG A 181 -12.37 -2.49 -5.06
CA ARG A 181 -13.72 -3.10 -5.00
C ARG A 181 -13.79 -4.23 -3.97
N LYS A 182 -12.75 -5.07 -3.90
CA LYS A 182 -12.62 -6.14 -2.90
C LYS A 182 -12.60 -5.57 -1.48
N ILE A 183 -11.78 -4.53 -1.22
CA ILE A 183 -11.75 -3.85 0.08
C ILE A 183 -13.14 -3.28 0.42
N LYS A 184 -13.80 -2.64 -0.56
CA LYS A 184 -15.15 -2.09 -0.36
C LYS A 184 -16.17 -3.16 0.00
N SER A 185 -16.09 -4.35 -0.60
CA SER A 185 -17.03 -5.46 -0.33
C SER A 185 -16.95 -5.99 1.09
N LYS A 186 -15.82 -5.79 1.79
CA LYS A 186 -15.67 -6.12 3.23
C LYS A 186 -16.37 -5.12 4.14
N ASN A 187 -16.91 -4.02 3.59
CA ASN A 187 -17.66 -2.99 4.31
C ASN A 187 -16.93 -2.44 5.56
N PRO A 188 -15.64 -2.05 5.47
CA PRO A 188 -14.92 -1.51 6.60
C PRO A 188 -15.49 -0.16 7.03
N LYS A 189 -15.43 0.13 8.34
CA LYS A 189 -15.70 1.47 8.86
C LYS A 189 -14.48 2.37 8.73
N ASN A 190 -13.32 1.83 9.05
CA ASN A 190 -12.06 2.56 9.11
C ASN A 190 -11.00 1.90 8.21
N LEU A 191 -10.03 2.70 7.74
CA LEU A 191 -8.82 2.22 7.08
C LEU A 191 -7.60 2.73 7.81
N ALA A 192 -6.61 1.85 8.00
CA ALA A 192 -5.33 2.11 8.61
C ALA A 192 -4.25 2.08 7.50
N PRO A 193 -3.86 3.24 6.95
CA PRO A 193 -2.99 3.31 5.78
C PRO A 193 -1.51 3.11 6.11
N GLY A 194 -0.71 2.73 5.10
CA GLY A 194 0.75 2.70 5.20
C GLY A 194 1.35 4.09 5.45
N HIS A 195 0.69 5.16 5.00
CA HIS A 195 1.10 6.55 5.23
C HIS A 195 -0.09 7.43 5.61
N GLY A 196 0.15 8.34 6.56
CA GLY A 196 -0.83 9.33 7.00
C GLY A 196 -1.77 8.86 8.10
N GLU A 197 -2.81 9.64 8.35
CA GLU A 197 -3.74 9.41 9.46
C GLU A 197 -4.77 8.30 9.17
N LEU A 198 -5.31 7.74 10.25
CA LEU A 198 -6.46 6.83 10.19
C LEU A 198 -7.62 7.47 9.43
N ILE A 199 -8.23 6.71 8.52
CA ILE A 199 -9.38 7.15 7.71
C ILE A 199 -10.65 6.61 8.36
N THR A 200 -11.51 7.50 8.85
CA THR A 200 -12.73 7.14 9.61
C THR A 200 -13.98 6.99 8.74
N ASP A 201 -13.91 7.30 7.45
CA ASP A 201 -14.98 7.09 6.47
C ASP A 201 -14.41 6.30 5.29
N ALA A 202 -14.29 4.99 5.50
CA ALA A 202 -13.68 4.07 4.53
C ALA A 202 -14.45 4.07 3.20
N SER A 203 -15.77 4.01 3.25
CA SER A 203 -16.61 3.95 2.04
C SER A 203 -16.39 5.17 1.15
N LYS A 204 -16.45 6.35 1.72
CA LYS A 204 -16.22 7.62 1.00
C LYS A 204 -14.81 7.68 0.41
N ARG A 205 -13.80 7.24 1.18
CA ARG A 205 -12.40 7.23 0.71
C ARG A 205 -12.20 6.29 -0.46
N ILE A 206 -12.69 5.06 -0.37
CA ILE A 206 -12.61 4.06 -1.44
C ILE A 206 -13.32 4.56 -2.70
N ASP A 207 -14.53 5.11 -2.57
CA ASP A 207 -15.26 5.67 -3.69
C ASP A 207 -14.53 6.84 -4.36
N ALA A 208 -13.88 7.69 -3.56
CA ALA A 208 -13.06 8.79 -4.09
C ALA A 208 -11.87 8.25 -4.91
N TYR A 209 -11.22 7.19 -4.45
CA TYR A 209 -10.13 6.55 -5.18
C TYR A 209 -10.59 5.94 -6.50
N ILE A 210 -11.67 5.16 -6.50
CA ILE A 210 -12.24 4.56 -7.71
C ILE A 210 -12.65 5.65 -8.71
N LYS A 211 -13.37 6.66 -8.24
CA LYS A 211 -13.79 7.81 -9.09
C LYS A 211 -12.59 8.56 -9.68
N HIS A 212 -11.52 8.76 -8.89
CA HIS A 212 -10.31 9.40 -9.37
C HIS A 212 -9.65 8.59 -10.51
N ARG A 213 -9.56 7.26 -10.40
CA ARG A 213 -9.02 6.40 -11.46
C ARG A 213 -9.86 6.44 -12.72
N ILE A 214 -11.17 6.29 -12.60
CA ILE A 214 -12.10 6.37 -13.74
C ILE A 214 -12.04 7.75 -14.41
N TYR A 215 -12.01 8.83 -13.63
CA TYR A 215 -11.86 10.18 -14.17
C TYR A 215 -10.53 10.36 -14.92
N ARG A 216 -9.41 9.87 -14.36
CA ARG A 216 -8.11 9.95 -15.03
C ARG A 216 -8.12 9.17 -16.35
N GLU A 217 -8.69 7.98 -16.35
CA GLU A 217 -8.84 7.17 -17.56
C GLU A 217 -9.68 7.88 -18.63
N SER A 218 -10.82 8.46 -18.24
CA SER A 218 -11.67 9.21 -19.19
C SER A 218 -10.97 10.43 -19.77
N THR A 219 -10.09 11.10 -19.00
CA THR A 219 -9.31 12.24 -19.51
C THR A 219 -8.21 11.80 -20.49
N ILE A 220 -7.63 10.63 -20.31
CA ILE A 220 -6.68 10.03 -21.27
C ILE A 220 -7.40 9.69 -22.57
N VAL A 221 -8.53 8.98 -22.49
CA VAL A 221 -9.35 8.62 -23.68
C VAL A 221 -9.74 9.87 -24.47
N LYS A 222 -10.21 10.91 -23.77
CA LYS A 222 -10.54 12.18 -24.42
C LYS A 222 -9.34 12.83 -25.11
N ALA A 223 -8.17 12.82 -24.48
CA ALA A 223 -6.96 13.40 -25.09
C ALA A 223 -6.50 12.61 -26.32
N LEU A 224 -6.64 11.28 -26.32
CA LEU A 224 -6.41 10.44 -27.50
C LEU A 224 -7.37 10.75 -28.64
N ASP A 225 -8.66 11.00 -28.34
CA ASP A 225 -9.69 11.41 -29.31
C ASP A 225 -9.38 12.80 -29.92
N GLU A 226 -8.78 13.69 -29.14
CA GLU A 226 -8.28 15.01 -29.57
C GLU A 226 -6.98 14.92 -30.41
N GLY A 227 -6.43 13.72 -30.66
CA GLY A 227 -5.25 13.48 -31.48
C GLY A 227 -3.91 13.54 -30.73
N ILE A 228 -3.90 13.52 -29.38
CA ILE A 228 -2.69 13.40 -28.58
C ILE A 228 -2.36 11.92 -28.45
N ILE A 229 -1.26 11.47 -29.06
CA ILE A 229 -0.99 10.06 -29.31
C ILE A 229 0.21 9.48 -28.57
N ASP A 230 0.93 10.26 -27.80
CA ASP A 230 2.12 9.82 -27.05
C ASP A 230 2.08 10.24 -25.58
N ILE A 231 2.94 9.61 -24.77
CA ILE A 231 2.96 9.83 -23.32
C ILE A 231 3.37 11.26 -22.96
N ASP A 232 4.27 11.88 -23.70
CA ASP A 232 4.71 13.25 -23.41
C ASP A 232 3.62 14.28 -23.70
N GLY A 233 2.91 14.14 -24.81
CA GLY A 233 1.74 14.96 -25.12
C GLY A 233 0.63 14.79 -24.07
N LEU A 234 0.32 13.56 -23.68
CA LEU A 234 -0.62 13.27 -22.60
C LEU A 234 -0.16 13.88 -21.27
N PHE A 235 1.12 13.77 -20.95
CA PHE A 235 1.68 14.37 -19.73
C PHE A 235 1.51 15.89 -19.71
N ILE A 236 1.88 16.59 -20.79
CA ILE A 236 1.74 18.04 -20.90
C ILE A 236 0.27 18.46 -20.73
N LYS A 237 -0.65 17.72 -21.38
CA LYS A 237 -2.09 17.99 -21.32
C LYS A 237 -2.67 17.78 -19.92
N LEU A 238 -2.30 16.68 -19.26
CA LEU A 238 -2.93 16.24 -18.01
C LEU A 238 -2.29 16.86 -16.76
N TYR A 239 -1.02 17.27 -16.84
CA TYR A 239 -0.23 17.76 -15.71
C TYR A 239 0.53 19.06 -15.98
N PRO A 240 -0.12 20.13 -16.48
CA PRO A 240 0.55 21.34 -16.98
C PRO A 240 1.31 22.14 -15.91
N LYS A 241 1.12 21.87 -14.62
CA LYS A 241 1.72 22.62 -13.51
C LYS A 241 2.32 21.69 -12.45
N LEU A 242 2.66 20.44 -12.81
CA LEU A 242 3.20 19.48 -11.84
C LEU A 242 4.66 19.82 -11.50
N ASP A 243 5.03 19.64 -10.24
CA ASP A 243 6.42 19.74 -9.77
C ASP A 243 7.31 18.76 -10.56
N SER A 244 8.48 19.22 -10.99
CA SER A 244 9.40 18.44 -11.85
C SER A 244 9.85 17.12 -11.22
N ARG A 245 9.91 17.05 -9.90
CA ARG A 245 10.25 15.82 -9.15
C ARG A 245 9.22 14.69 -9.36
N LEU A 246 7.99 15.05 -9.76
CA LEU A 246 6.89 14.10 -10.00
C LEU A 246 6.68 13.77 -11.49
N HIS A 247 7.46 14.33 -12.40
CA HIS A 247 7.24 14.17 -13.83
C HIS A 247 7.31 12.71 -14.28
N GLN A 248 8.32 11.95 -13.81
CA GLN A 248 8.44 10.54 -14.16
C GLN A 248 7.27 9.72 -13.58
N THR A 249 6.94 9.94 -12.33
CA THR A 249 5.79 9.30 -11.66
C THR A 249 4.48 9.55 -12.41
N ALA A 250 4.28 10.76 -12.91
CA ALA A 250 3.09 11.09 -13.69
C ALA A 250 3.04 10.37 -15.05
N ARG A 251 4.20 10.24 -15.73
CA ARG A 251 4.31 9.44 -16.97
C ARG A 251 4.02 7.95 -16.71
N ASP A 252 4.57 7.41 -15.64
CA ASP A 252 4.32 6.03 -15.23
C ASP A 252 2.84 5.80 -14.94
N GLN A 253 2.16 6.76 -14.30
CA GLN A 253 0.71 6.70 -14.06
C GLN A 253 -0.09 6.73 -15.39
N ILE A 254 0.31 7.55 -16.37
CA ILE A 254 -0.32 7.57 -17.69
C ILE A 254 -0.13 6.20 -18.36
N LEU A 255 1.09 5.66 -18.34
CA LEU A 255 1.40 4.36 -18.92
C LEU A 255 0.59 3.23 -18.27
N SER A 256 0.45 3.22 -16.94
CA SER A 256 -0.38 2.25 -16.23
C SER A 256 -1.85 2.29 -16.69
N HIS A 257 -2.41 3.47 -16.89
CA HIS A 257 -3.76 3.60 -17.45
C HIS A 257 -3.84 3.16 -18.91
N LEU A 258 -2.85 3.50 -19.72
CA LEU A 258 -2.78 3.07 -21.13
C LEU A 258 -2.68 1.55 -21.24
N ASN A 259 -1.85 0.91 -20.42
CA ASN A 259 -1.73 -0.55 -20.38
C ASN A 259 -3.08 -1.21 -20.07
N LYS A 260 -3.82 -0.68 -19.09
CA LYS A 260 -5.19 -1.13 -18.78
C LYS A 260 -6.12 -0.94 -19.98
N LEU A 261 -6.12 0.24 -20.61
CA LEU A 261 -6.98 0.51 -21.78
C LEU A 261 -6.64 -0.40 -22.97
N VAL A 262 -5.36 -0.74 -23.15
CA VAL A 262 -4.91 -1.70 -24.17
C VAL A 262 -5.41 -3.10 -23.84
N SER A 263 -5.27 -3.56 -22.59
CA SER A 263 -5.76 -4.87 -22.17
C SER A 263 -7.29 -5.03 -22.29
N GLU A 264 -8.03 -3.93 -22.15
CA GLU A 264 -9.48 -3.86 -22.37
C GLU A 264 -9.89 -3.75 -23.85
N GLY A 265 -8.93 -3.65 -24.78
CA GLY A 265 -9.22 -3.49 -26.20
C GLY A 265 -9.83 -2.14 -26.57
N ARG A 266 -9.65 -1.10 -25.77
CA ARG A 266 -10.15 0.27 -25.99
C ARG A 266 -9.11 1.17 -26.65
N VAL A 267 -7.84 0.85 -26.47
CA VAL A 267 -6.69 1.54 -27.05
C VAL A 267 -5.77 0.51 -27.70
N GLN A 268 -5.12 0.86 -28.79
CA GLN A 268 -4.06 0.07 -29.42
C GLN A 268 -2.74 0.82 -29.43
N VAL A 269 -1.64 0.08 -29.35
CA VAL A 269 -0.29 0.58 -29.60
C VAL A 269 -0.01 0.40 -31.08
N LYS A 270 0.36 1.48 -31.79
CA LYS A 270 0.71 1.47 -33.21
C LYS A 270 2.17 1.06 -33.41
N ASN A 271 2.56 0.75 -34.65
CA ASN A 271 3.91 0.32 -35.00
C ASN A 271 5.02 1.34 -34.66
N ASP A 272 4.66 2.62 -34.59
CA ASP A 272 5.57 3.71 -34.22
C ASP A 272 5.61 3.97 -32.69
N GLY A 273 4.95 3.12 -31.90
CA GLY A 273 4.88 3.23 -30.44
C GLY A 273 3.85 4.23 -29.92
N THR A 274 3.09 4.86 -30.83
CA THR A 274 1.99 5.77 -30.45
C THR A 274 0.71 5.02 -30.08
N TYR A 275 -0.23 5.71 -29.43
CA TYR A 275 -1.51 5.16 -28.99
C TYR A 275 -2.66 5.68 -29.84
N GLY A 276 -3.68 4.85 -30.01
CA GLY A 276 -4.90 5.23 -30.72
C GLY A 276 -6.11 4.51 -30.18
N LEU A 277 -7.28 5.14 -30.25
CA LEU A 277 -8.54 4.49 -29.89
C LEU A 277 -8.86 3.38 -30.87
N ILE A 278 -9.44 2.29 -30.38
CA ILE A 278 -10.05 1.25 -31.19
C ILE A 278 -11.49 1.66 -31.49
N ALA A 279 -11.88 1.66 -32.77
CA ALA A 279 -13.19 2.08 -33.23
C ALA A 279 -14.31 1.13 -32.79
#